data_0951d94b2e79b77b79202f3b517ccc10
#
_entry.id   0951d94b2e79b77b79202f3b517ccc10
#
_cell.length_a   1.000
_cell.length_b   1.000
_cell.length_c   1.000
_cell.angle_alpha   90.00
_cell.angle_beta   90.00
_cell.angle_gamma   90.00
#
_symmetry.space_group_name_H-M   'P 1'
#
loop_
_entity.id
_entity.type
_entity.pdbx_description
1 polymer ?
#
loop_
_entity_poly.entity_id
_entity_poly.type
_entity_poly.pdbx_seq_one_letter_code
_entity_poly.pdbx_strand_id
1 'polypeptide(L)'
;MTDHDEAATVRPLTLAWVCRHLGAGERIVGAEALHGGATADMRRLTVGTRDGGTRHLVLRSFVDPTRQGPAEDLLHREAEALTTLTGTGVRAPGLVAFDPVAAHCEYPSLLMSHLPGRTVLDDEGLETRLPLLARQLAAIHAVRPRARPREYVALSTADTVVVPEGADAAAWAAATDAIRRPAPRYEGRFLHGDFQPGNVLFDPPPEHPAAAAVARITGVVDWAAASWGPADLDVAHCATNLALLHGPAWGLRFTEAYQDAGGRPAAAADERLYWQVRSPLAFSEEVQWVAQSWRAAGRTELTTQAVEQRLDAYLTSLMDAPG
;
A
#
# COMPACT_ATOMS: atom_id res chain seq x y z
N MET A 1 -4.22 -1.45 -35.86
CA MET A 1 -4.49 -0.74 -34.61
C MET A 1 -4.95 -1.81 -33.66
N THR A 2 -4.06 -2.26 -32.79
CA THR A 2 -4.30 -3.39 -31.90
C THR A 2 -4.89 -2.87 -30.59
N ASP A 3 -5.70 -3.67 -29.90
CA ASP A 3 -6.36 -3.39 -28.59
C ASP A 3 -5.43 -2.75 -27.53
N HIS A 4 -4.11 -2.83 -27.70
CA HIS A 4 -3.10 -2.22 -26.82
C HIS A 4 -2.96 -0.69 -26.98
N ASP A 5 -3.33 -0.12 -28.14
CA ASP A 5 -3.20 1.32 -28.39
C ASP A 5 -4.38 2.12 -27.79
N GLU A 6 -5.55 1.52 -27.68
CA GLU A 6 -6.73 2.16 -27.06
C GLU A 6 -6.61 2.26 -25.53
N ALA A 7 -5.98 1.28 -24.89
CA ALA A 7 -5.76 1.26 -23.44
C ALA A 7 -4.78 2.35 -22.94
N ALA A 8 -3.90 2.87 -23.81
CA ALA A 8 -2.91 3.89 -23.45
C ALA A 8 -3.42 5.32 -23.61
N THR A 9 -4.56 5.55 -24.22
CA THR A 9 -5.07 6.89 -24.55
C THR A 9 -5.83 7.50 -23.37
N VAL A 10 -5.41 8.67 -22.91
CA VAL A 10 -6.17 9.47 -21.94
C VAL A 10 -7.42 10.02 -22.63
N ARG A 11 -8.57 9.90 -21.98
CA ARG A 11 -9.84 10.39 -22.53
C ARG A 11 -9.86 11.91 -22.69
N PRO A 12 -10.62 12.46 -23.66
CA PRO A 12 -10.52 13.87 -24.04
C PRO A 12 -10.81 14.87 -22.93
N LEU A 13 -11.86 14.69 -22.11
CA LEU A 13 -12.17 15.62 -21.03
C LEU A 13 -11.10 15.56 -19.93
N THR A 14 -10.68 14.34 -19.56
CA THR A 14 -9.61 14.13 -18.58
C THR A 14 -8.29 14.73 -19.08
N LEU A 15 -7.94 14.56 -20.38
CA LEU A 15 -6.76 15.19 -20.96
C LEU A 15 -6.84 16.71 -20.91
N ALA A 16 -7.98 17.28 -21.26
CA ALA A 16 -8.20 18.74 -21.18
C ALA A 16 -8.09 19.25 -19.74
N TRP A 17 -8.60 18.47 -18.77
CA TRP A 17 -8.45 18.79 -17.35
C TRP A 17 -6.98 18.72 -16.91
N VAL A 18 -6.23 17.68 -17.26
CA VAL A 18 -4.80 17.57 -16.99
C VAL A 18 -4.05 18.78 -17.55
N CYS A 19 -4.30 19.14 -18.81
CA CYS A 19 -3.63 20.26 -19.46
C CYS A 19 -3.84 21.60 -18.74
N ARG A 20 -4.98 21.81 -18.08
CA ARG A 20 -5.23 23.03 -17.26
C ARG A 20 -4.35 23.13 -16.00
N HIS A 21 -3.78 22.01 -15.55
CA HIS A 21 -2.93 21.92 -14.36
C HIS A 21 -1.43 21.83 -14.70
N LEU A 22 -1.08 21.95 -15.98
CA LEU A 22 0.32 22.03 -16.41
C LEU A 22 0.85 23.47 -16.30
N GLY A 23 2.16 23.58 -16.16
CA GLY A 23 2.85 24.86 -16.18
C GLY A 23 2.80 25.52 -17.57
N ALA A 24 3.03 26.84 -17.62
CA ALA A 24 3.04 27.57 -18.86
C ALA A 24 4.10 27.05 -19.85
N GLY A 25 3.66 26.60 -21.03
CA GLY A 25 4.51 26.01 -22.07
C GLY A 25 4.79 24.50 -21.88
N GLU A 26 4.23 23.88 -20.89
CA GLU A 26 4.24 22.43 -20.77
C GLU A 26 3.13 21.79 -21.60
N ARG A 27 3.37 20.57 -22.08
CA ARG A 27 2.39 19.77 -22.81
C ARG A 27 2.56 18.29 -22.57
N ILE A 28 1.48 17.51 -22.66
CA ILE A 28 1.56 16.05 -22.67
C ILE A 28 2.18 15.60 -24.01
N VAL A 29 3.22 14.80 -23.92
CA VAL A 29 3.94 14.24 -25.07
C VAL A 29 3.87 12.72 -25.13
N GLY A 30 3.34 12.06 -24.09
CA GLY A 30 3.15 10.63 -24.03
C GLY A 30 2.28 10.23 -22.84
N ALA A 31 1.64 9.08 -22.98
CA ALA A 31 0.89 8.41 -21.91
C ALA A 31 1.09 6.90 -22.04
N GLU A 32 1.30 6.22 -20.92
CA GLU A 32 1.43 4.76 -20.86
C GLU A 32 0.70 4.21 -19.65
N ALA A 33 0.15 3.01 -19.77
CA ALA A 33 -0.48 2.33 -18.65
C ALA A 33 0.57 1.94 -17.59
N LEU A 34 0.24 2.17 -16.31
CA LEU A 34 0.98 1.62 -15.18
C LEU A 34 0.24 0.38 -14.67
N HIS A 35 0.94 -0.74 -14.65
CA HIS A 35 0.41 -1.99 -14.13
C HIS A 35 0.54 -2.01 -12.60
N GLY A 36 -0.46 -2.59 -11.92
CA GLY A 36 -0.45 -2.78 -10.46
C GLY A 36 -1.56 -2.07 -9.69
N GLY A 37 -2.34 -1.21 -10.32
CA GLY A 37 -3.53 -0.61 -9.69
C GLY A 37 -4.71 -1.59 -9.74
N ALA A 38 -5.07 -2.20 -8.61
CA ALA A 38 -6.18 -3.17 -8.55
C ALA A 38 -7.57 -2.52 -8.62
N THR A 39 -7.67 -1.24 -8.29
CA THR A 39 -8.95 -0.55 -8.09
C THR A 39 -9.20 0.60 -9.05
N ALA A 40 -8.15 1.09 -9.74
CA ALA A 40 -8.21 2.24 -10.62
C ALA A 40 -7.30 2.05 -11.84
N ASP A 41 -7.65 2.68 -12.94
CA ASP A 41 -6.78 2.81 -14.10
C ASP A 41 -5.67 3.82 -13.80
N MET A 42 -4.42 3.37 -13.92
CA MET A 42 -3.23 4.17 -13.60
C MET A 42 -2.45 4.45 -14.88
N ARG A 43 -2.08 5.70 -15.11
CA ARG A 43 -1.30 6.11 -16.28
C ARG A 43 -0.12 6.98 -15.90
N ARG A 44 1.04 6.70 -16.47
CA ARG A 44 2.18 7.62 -16.45
C ARG A 44 2.07 8.57 -17.64
N LEU A 45 2.01 9.86 -17.33
CA LEU A 45 1.98 10.93 -18.34
C LEU A 45 3.37 11.53 -18.45
N THR A 46 3.91 11.58 -19.67
CA THR A 46 5.15 12.31 -19.97
C THR A 46 4.80 13.73 -20.36
N VAL A 47 5.31 14.67 -19.59
CA VAL A 47 5.13 16.12 -19.79
C VAL A 47 6.40 16.70 -20.38
N GLY A 48 6.32 17.24 -21.58
CA GLY A 48 7.40 18.04 -22.16
C GLY A 48 7.43 19.43 -21.54
N THR A 49 8.59 19.86 -21.07
CA THR A 49 8.80 21.14 -20.42
C THR A 49 9.27 22.21 -21.42
N ARG A 50 9.16 23.48 -21.04
CA ARG A 50 9.50 24.62 -21.94
C ARG A 50 10.98 24.66 -22.34
N ASP A 51 11.87 24.18 -21.50
CA ASP A 51 13.31 24.07 -21.71
C ASP A 51 13.75 22.87 -22.54
N GLY A 52 12.78 22.07 -23.05
CA GLY A 52 13.02 20.87 -23.84
C GLY A 52 13.25 19.61 -23.01
N GLY A 53 13.18 19.70 -21.70
CA GLY A 53 13.21 18.55 -20.80
C GLY A 53 11.90 17.79 -20.73
N THR A 54 11.85 16.77 -19.87
CA THR A 54 10.65 16.01 -19.56
C THR A 54 10.50 15.80 -18.06
N ARG A 55 9.25 15.73 -17.59
CA ARG A 55 8.89 15.27 -16.26
C ARG A 55 7.69 14.31 -16.35
N HIS A 56 7.43 13.57 -15.30
CA HIS A 56 6.35 12.60 -15.29
C HIS A 56 5.31 12.92 -14.23
N LEU A 57 4.05 12.67 -14.57
CA LEU A 57 2.91 12.68 -13.66
C LEU A 57 2.26 11.31 -13.68
N VAL A 58 1.47 11.03 -12.65
CA VAL A 58 0.60 9.85 -12.58
C VAL A 58 -0.84 10.35 -12.53
N LEU A 59 -1.65 9.82 -13.44
CA LEU A 59 -3.10 9.95 -13.45
C LEU A 59 -3.72 8.67 -12.93
N ARG A 60 -4.52 8.77 -11.87
CA ARG A 60 -5.35 7.71 -11.32
C ARG A 60 -6.81 8.00 -11.66
N SER A 61 -7.53 7.04 -12.26
CA SER A 61 -8.94 7.21 -12.65
C SER A 61 -9.77 5.98 -12.29
N PHE A 62 -10.92 6.17 -11.66
CA PHE A 62 -11.83 5.10 -11.28
C PHE A 62 -12.82 4.84 -12.41
N VAL A 63 -12.42 4.00 -13.37
CA VAL A 63 -13.18 3.73 -14.60
C VAL A 63 -14.31 2.71 -14.39
N ASP A 64 -14.22 1.84 -13.39
CA ASP A 64 -15.24 0.84 -13.08
C ASP A 64 -16.45 1.52 -12.41
N PRO A 65 -17.67 1.44 -13.01
CA PRO A 65 -18.87 2.06 -12.42
C PRO A 65 -19.23 1.53 -11.04
N THR A 66 -18.90 0.29 -10.73
CA THR A 66 -19.20 -0.32 -9.42
C THR A 66 -18.34 0.28 -8.29
N ARG A 67 -17.20 0.89 -8.67
CA ARG A 67 -16.24 1.53 -7.75
C ARG A 67 -16.33 3.06 -7.71
N GLN A 68 -17.17 3.67 -8.56
CA GLN A 68 -17.31 5.14 -8.60
C GLN A 68 -17.91 5.71 -7.32
N GLY A 69 -18.86 5.01 -6.68
CA GLY A 69 -19.44 5.44 -5.42
C GLY A 69 -18.42 5.62 -4.28
N PRO A 70 -17.55 4.63 -4.01
CA PRO A 70 -16.47 4.77 -3.04
C PRO A 70 -15.29 5.61 -3.52
N ALA A 71 -15.17 5.90 -4.83
CA ALA A 71 -14.03 6.63 -5.40
C ALA A 71 -13.87 8.05 -4.85
N GLU A 72 -14.98 8.76 -4.62
CA GLU A 72 -14.97 10.10 -4.04
C GLU A 72 -14.25 10.13 -2.69
N ASP A 73 -14.63 9.24 -1.79
CA ASP A 73 -14.03 9.09 -0.47
C ASP A 73 -12.54 8.70 -0.53
N LEU A 74 -12.17 7.78 -1.44
CA LEU A 74 -10.79 7.34 -1.63
C LEU A 74 -9.91 8.47 -2.14
N LEU A 75 -10.38 9.23 -3.14
CA LEU A 75 -9.64 10.34 -3.71
C LEU A 75 -9.48 11.51 -2.73
N HIS A 76 -10.50 11.79 -1.91
CA HIS A 76 -10.37 12.79 -0.85
C HIS A 76 -9.33 12.40 0.18
N ARG A 77 -9.34 11.14 0.65
CA ARG A 77 -8.35 10.63 1.62
C ARG A 77 -6.93 10.69 1.05
N GLU A 78 -6.74 10.24 -0.19
CA GLU A 78 -5.44 10.29 -0.84
C GLU A 78 -4.94 11.74 -0.99
N ALA A 79 -5.79 12.66 -1.46
CA ALA A 79 -5.44 14.06 -1.59
C ALA A 79 -5.08 14.72 -0.24
N GLU A 80 -5.82 14.41 0.83
CA GLU A 80 -5.52 14.88 2.20
C GLU A 80 -4.19 14.32 2.71
N ALA A 81 -3.93 13.02 2.48
CA ALA A 81 -2.70 12.37 2.88
C ALA A 81 -1.49 12.97 2.16
N LEU A 82 -1.55 13.12 0.83
CA LEU A 82 -0.48 13.72 0.03
C LEU A 82 -0.22 15.18 0.45
N THR A 83 -1.26 15.93 0.76
CA THR A 83 -1.14 17.29 1.28
C THR A 83 -0.46 17.30 2.66
N THR A 84 -0.84 16.38 3.55
CA THR A 84 -0.26 16.22 4.90
C THR A 84 1.24 15.89 4.82
N LEU A 85 1.64 15.08 3.86
CA LEU A 85 3.00 14.62 3.69
C LEU A 85 3.93 15.65 3.03
N THR A 86 3.35 16.67 2.41
CA THR A 86 4.12 17.75 1.76
C THR A 86 5.05 18.43 2.78
N GLY A 87 6.35 18.45 2.46
CA GLY A 87 7.38 19.05 3.33
C GLY A 87 7.78 18.19 4.53
N THR A 88 7.28 16.97 4.66
CA THR A 88 7.76 15.98 5.64
C THR A 88 8.98 15.22 5.09
N GLY A 89 9.63 14.41 5.95
CA GLY A 89 10.71 13.51 5.51
C GLY A 89 10.20 12.26 4.76
N VAL A 90 8.88 12.02 4.68
CA VAL A 90 8.29 10.90 3.97
C VAL A 90 8.18 11.22 2.48
N ARG A 91 8.80 10.40 1.64
CA ARG A 91 8.73 10.56 0.19
C ARG A 91 7.41 9.98 -0.34
N ALA A 92 6.45 10.84 -0.59
CA ALA A 92 5.16 10.53 -1.21
C ALA A 92 4.99 11.33 -2.51
N PRO A 93 4.09 10.93 -3.43
CA PRO A 93 3.75 11.74 -4.59
C PRO A 93 3.25 13.13 -4.18
N GLY A 94 3.63 14.17 -4.92
CA GLY A 94 3.05 15.50 -4.75
C GLY A 94 1.68 15.56 -5.41
N LEU A 95 0.64 16.00 -4.69
CA LEU A 95 -0.67 16.25 -5.26
C LEU A 95 -0.59 17.41 -6.26
N VAL A 96 -1.11 17.22 -7.47
CA VAL A 96 -1.24 18.26 -8.49
C VAL A 96 -2.68 18.74 -8.57
N ALA A 97 -3.63 17.84 -8.73
CA ALA A 97 -5.06 18.12 -8.78
C ALA A 97 -5.88 16.87 -8.52
N PHE A 98 -7.16 17.02 -8.15
CA PHE A 98 -8.10 15.91 -8.09
C PHE A 98 -9.51 16.37 -8.47
N ASP A 99 -10.29 15.46 -9.03
CA ASP A 99 -11.68 15.64 -9.46
C ASP A 99 -12.48 14.41 -8.95
N PRO A 100 -12.87 14.42 -7.68
CA PRO A 100 -13.42 13.23 -7.01
C PRO A 100 -14.81 12.85 -7.49
N VAL A 101 -15.54 13.78 -8.10
CA VAL A 101 -16.93 13.57 -8.57
C VAL A 101 -17.05 13.62 -10.10
N ALA A 102 -15.93 13.59 -10.82
CA ALA A 102 -15.89 13.68 -12.28
C ALA A 102 -16.60 14.92 -12.84
N ALA A 103 -16.40 16.08 -12.18
CA ALA A 103 -17.00 17.34 -12.65
C ALA A 103 -16.32 17.87 -13.94
N HIS A 104 -15.10 17.44 -14.19
CA HIS A 104 -14.27 17.89 -15.31
C HIS A 104 -13.61 16.76 -16.10
N CYS A 105 -13.61 15.55 -15.55
CA CYS A 105 -13.09 14.33 -16.16
C CYS A 105 -14.21 13.40 -16.58
N GLU A 106 -13.92 12.37 -17.38
CA GLU A 106 -14.88 11.30 -17.66
C GLU A 106 -15.13 10.41 -16.42
N TYR A 107 -14.18 10.35 -15.50
CA TYR A 107 -14.23 9.51 -14.29
C TYR A 107 -13.61 10.25 -13.10
N PRO A 108 -14.01 9.91 -11.86
CA PRO A 108 -13.31 10.39 -10.67
C PRO A 108 -11.80 10.18 -10.81
N SER A 109 -11.00 11.24 -10.69
CA SER A 109 -9.59 11.21 -11.04
C SER A 109 -8.72 12.01 -10.08
N LEU A 110 -7.46 11.60 -9.95
CA LEU A 110 -6.40 12.29 -9.21
C LEU A 110 -5.13 12.37 -10.07
N LEU A 111 -4.50 13.53 -10.07
CA LEU A 111 -3.25 13.81 -10.76
C LEU A 111 -2.17 14.10 -9.71
N MET A 112 -1.04 13.40 -9.79
CA MET A 112 0.06 13.51 -8.84
C MET A 112 1.42 13.41 -9.52
N SER A 113 2.49 13.78 -8.83
CA SER A 113 3.84 13.59 -9.35
C SER A 113 4.20 12.11 -9.41
N HIS A 114 4.99 11.72 -10.43
CA HIS A 114 5.58 10.38 -10.50
C HIS A 114 6.80 10.30 -9.58
N LEU A 115 6.90 9.22 -8.82
CA LEU A 115 8.10 8.88 -8.06
C LEU A 115 8.95 7.87 -8.85
N PRO A 116 10.29 8.04 -8.91
CA PRO A 116 11.17 7.06 -9.52
C PRO A 116 11.28 5.80 -8.67
N GLY A 117 11.65 4.70 -9.31
CA GLY A 117 11.85 3.43 -8.61
C GLY A 117 10.87 2.35 -9.05
N ARG A 118 10.98 1.19 -8.42
CA ARG A 118 10.13 0.02 -8.67
C ARG A 118 9.78 -0.68 -7.37
N THR A 119 8.67 -1.37 -7.35
CA THR A 119 8.32 -2.33 -6.28
C THR A 119 9.20 -3.57 -6.40
N VAL A 120 9.51 -4.20 -5.26
CA VAL A 120 10.35 -5.41 -5.21
C VAL A 120 9.64 -6.44 -4.35
N LEU A 121 9.07 -7.45 -5.02
CA LEU A 121 8.28 -8.52 -4.38
C LEU A 121 9.04 -9.86 -4.29
N ASP A 122 10.23 -9.97 -4.92
CA ASP A 122 11.07 -11.16 -4.85
C ASP A 122 11.80 -11.28 -3.50
N ASP A 123 12.48 -12.41 -3.30
CA ASP A 123 13.20 -12.71 -2.06
C ASP A 123 14.62 -12.13 -2.05
N GLU A 124 15.09 -11.59 -3.19
CA GLU A 124 16.45 -11.06 -3.30
C GLU A 124 16.63 -9.80 -2.43
N GLY A 125 17.68 -9.79 -1.61
CA GLY A 125 18.00 -8.65 -0.75
C GLY A 125 16.99 -8.34 0.34
N LEU A 126 16.09 -9.27 0.68
CA LEU A 126 15.04 -9.06 1.68
C LEU A 126 15.61 -8.74 3.07
N GLU A 127 16.76 -9.35 3.45
CA GLU A 127 17.47 -9.02 4.70
C GLU A 127 17.86 -7.53 4.79
N THR A 128 18.19 -6.92 3.67
CA THR A 128 18.54 -5.49 3.61
C THR A 128 17.29 -4.62 3.53
N ARG A 129 16.24 -5.08 2.83
CA ARG A 129 15.00 -4.33 2.64
C ARG A 129 14.13 -4.27 3.89
N LEU A 130 14.08 -5.33 4.69
CA LEU A 130 13.25 -5.41 5.89
C LEU A 130 13.49 -4.23 6.86
N PRO A 131 14.73 -3.92 7.28
CA PRO A 131 14.98 -2.77 8.16
C PRO A 131 14.71 -1.42 7.48
N LEU A 132 14.77 -1.34 6.13
CA LEU A 132 14.38 -0.13 5.41
C LEU A 132 12.88 0.10 5.47
N LEU A 133 12.07 -0.95 5.25
CA LEU A 133 10.62 -0.90 5.39
C LEU A 133 10.22 -0.48 6.81
N ALA A 134 10.83 -1.08 7.82
CA ALA A 134 10.59 -0.77 9.22
C ALA A 134 10.89 0.71 9.57
N ARG A 135 12.03 1.23 9.13
CA ARG A 135 12.39 2.66 9.31
C ARG A 135 11.44 3.58 8.58
N GLN A 136 11.03 3.21 7.35
CA GLN A 136 10.08 4.01 6.58
C GLN A 136 8.73 4.08 7.27
N LEU A 137 8.23 2.96 7.80
CA LEU A 137 6.97 2.92 8.53
C LEU A 137 7.05 3.72 9.83
N ALA A 138 8.14 3.60 10.58
CA ALA A 138 8.36 4.42 11.78
C ALA A 138 8.38 5.93 11.47
N ALA A 139 8.96 6.32 10.33
CA ALA A 139 8.95 7.70 9.85
C ALA A 139 7.53 8.18 9.48
N ILE A 140 6.70 7.34 8.87
CA ILE A 140 5.28 7.63 8.59
C ILE A 140 4.53 7.87 9.90
N HIS A 141 4.67 6.98 10.89
CA HIS A 141 4.00 7.10 12.19
C HIS A 141 4.51 8.29 13.04
N ALA A 142 5.66 8.84 12.70
CA ALA A 142 6.19 10.06 13.34
C ALA A 142 5.57 11.34 12.76
N VAL A 143 4.89 11.29 11.62
CA VAL A 143 4.21 12.45 11.03
C VAL A 143 3.14 12.98 11.99
N ARG A 144 3.09 14.30 12.12
CA ARG A 144 2.09 15.01 12.94
C ARG A 144 1.22 15.85 12.00
N PRO A 145 0.05 15.32 11.58
CA PRO A 145 -0.86 16.06 10.72
C PRO A 145 -1.38 17.31 11.45
N ARG A 146 -1.57 18.39 10.70
CA ARG A 146 -2.17 19.64 11.24
C ARG A 146 -3.62 19.48 11.65
N ALA A 147 -4.36 18.73 10.82
CA ALA A 147 -5.72 18.29 11.11
C ALA A 147 -5.69 16.77 11.28
N ARG A 148 -6.41 16.25 12.29
CA ARG A 148 -6.50 14.82 12.52
C ARG A 148 -7.24 14.16 11.35
N PRO A 149 -6.64 13.18 10.66
CA PRO A 149 -7.32 12.43 9.62
C PRO A 149 -8.50 11.64 10.16
N ARG A 150 -9.32 11.08 9.26
CA ARG A 150 -10.39 10.14 9.60
C ARG A 150 -9.82 8.99 10.45
N GLU A 151 -10.59 8.54 11.43
CA GLU A 151 -10.27 7.33 12.19
C GLU A 151 -10.19 6.10 11.26
N TYR A 152 -9.32 5.18 11.62
CA TYR A 152 -9.23 3.89 10.93
C TYR A 152 -10.57 3.14 10.98
N VAL A 153 -10.79 2.31 9.97
CA VAL A 153 -11.91 1.38 9.94
C VAL A 153 -11.34 -0.03 10.04
N ALA A 154 -11.91 -0.85 10.91
CA ALA A 154 -11.53 -2.25 11.01
C ALA A 154 -11.91 -2.99 9.72
N LEU A 155 -10.93 -3.64 9.06
CA LEU A 155 -11.14 -4.36 7.80
C LEU A 155 -11.82 -5.72 8.01
N SER A 156 -11.73 -6.29 9.21
CA SER A 156 -12.33 -7.59 9.54
C SER A 156 -13.13 -7.52 10.82
N THR A 157 -14.20 -8.29 10.87
CA THR A 157 -14.97 -8.62 12.06
C THR A 157 -14.89 -10.13 12.32
N ALA A 158 -15.23 -10.58 13.53
CA ALA A 158 -15.21 -12.02 13.83
C ALA A 158 -16.21 -12.83 12.97
N ASP A 159 -17.20 -12.16 12.38
CA ASP A 159 -18.24 -12.82 11.57
C ASP A 159 -17.85 -12.95 10.09
N THR A 160 -16.82 -12.23 9.66
CA THR A 160 -16.35 -12.24 8.25
C THR A 160 -15.14 -13.15 8.04
N VAL A 161 -14.55 -13.70 9.10
CA VAL A 161 -13.36 -14.57 9.03
C VAL A 161 -13.67 -15.87 8.29
N VAL A 162 -12.86 -16.19 7.28
CA VAL A 162 -12.90 -17.43 6.52
C VAL A 162 -11.72 -18.31 6.90
N VAL A 163 -11.98 -19.42 7.61
CA VAL A 163 -10.93 -20.34 8.00
C VAL A 163 -10.54 -21.20 6.79
N PRO A 164 -9.26 -21.24 6.36
CA PRO A 164 -8.82 -22.09 5.26
C PRO A 164 -9.03 -23.57 5.55
N GLU A 165 -9.24 -24.37 4.50
CA GLU A 165 -9.39 -25.82 4.65
C GLU A 165 -8.10 -26.45 5.18
N GLY A 166 -8.21 -27.26 6.24
CA GLY A 166 -7.06 -27.92 6.88
C GLY A 166 -6.23 -27.04 7.81
N ALA A 167 -6.65 -25.80 8.06
CA ALA A 167 -5.99 -24.89 8.98
C ALA A 167 -6.11 -25.34 10.45
N ASP A 168 -5.24 -24.80 11.32
CA ASP A 168 -5.31 -25.04 12.78
C ASP A 168 -6.56 -24.36 13.37
N ALA A 169 -7.65 -25.14 13.47
CA ALA A 169 -8.93 -24.66 13.95
C ALA A 169 -8.86 -24.03 15.36
N ALA A 170 -7.95 -24.49 16.24
CA ALA A 170 -7.81 -23.96 17.59
C ALA A 170 -7.15 -22.57 17.56
N ALA A 171 -6.08 -22.40 16.78
CA ALA A 171 -5.41 -21.11 16.60
C ALA A 171 -6.36 -20.07 15.96
N TRP A 172 -7.11 -20.45 14.93
CA TRP A 172 -8.08 -19.56 14.27
C TRP A 172 -9.23 -19.17 15.19
N ALA A 173 -9.77 -20.10 15.97
CA ALA A 173 -10.81 -19.79 16.95
C ALA A 173 -10.29 -18.82 18.02
N ALA A 174 -9.11 -19.05 18.57
CA ALA A 174 -8.51 -18.19 19.57
C ALA A 174 -8.20 -16.78 19.04
N ALA A 175 -7.69 -16.66 17.80
CA ALA A 175 -7.45 -15.37 17.14
C ALA A 175 -8.76 -14.62 16.88
N THR A 176 -9.81 -15.33 16.43
CA THR A 176 -11.14 -14.75 16.22
C THR A 176 -11.75 -14.28 17.53
N ASP A 177 -11.59 -15.04 18.63
CA ASP A 177 -12.04 -14.64 19.95
C ASP A 177 -11.27 -13.44 20.50
N ALA A 178 -9.99 -13.30 20.14
CA ALA A 178 -9.22 -12.11 20.51
C ALA A 178 -9.84 -10.83 19.95
N ILE A 179 -10.28 -10.80 18.68
CA ILE A 179 -10.88 -9.61 18.06
C ILE A 179 -12.35 -9.37 18.43
N ARG A 180 -13.03 -10.30 19.08
CA ARG A 180 -14.36 -10.08 19.69
C ARG A 180 -14.32 -9.21 20.93
N ARG A 181 -13.15 -9.13 21.56
CA ARG A 181 -12.95 -8.24 22.71
C ARG A 181 -13.01 -6.78 22.27
N PRO A 182 -13.36 -5.84 23.17
CA PRO A 182 -13.22 -4.44 22.90
C PRO A 182 -11.79 -4.08 22.49
N ALA A 183 -11.66 -3.19 21.50
CA ALA A 183 -10.35 -2.73 21.07
C ALA A 183 -9.55 -2.12 22.24
N PRO A 184 -8.27 -2.47 22.42
CA PRO A 184 -7.42 -1.87 23.42
C PRO A 184 -7.32 -0.35 23.22
N ARG A 185 -7.03 0.36 24.29
CA ARG A 185 -6.67 1.79 24.18
C ARG A 185 -5.36 1.94 23.40
N TYR A 186 -5.26 2.96 22.57
CA TYR A 186 -4.09 3.21 21.76
C TYR A 186 -3.70 4.68 21.72
N GLU A 187 -2.43 4.93 21.49
CA GLU A 187 -1.95 6.24 21.06
C GLU A 187 -2.11 6.35 19.53
N GLY A 188 -2.93 7.29 19.07
CA GLY A 188 -3.17 7.46 17.64
C GLY A 188 -1.95 7.96 16.89
N ARG A 189 -1.74 7.43 15.70
CA ARG A 189 -0.70 7.78 14.73
C ARG A 189 -1.30 8.04 13.37
N PHE A 190 -0.57 8.78 12.53
CA PHE A 190 -0.86 8.85 11.11
C PHE A 190 -0.48 7.52 10.48
N LEU A 191 -1.46 6.84 9.87
CA LEU A 191 -1.31 5.53 9.25
C LEU A 191 -1.31 5.66 7.73
N HIS A 192 -0.59 4.78 7.07
CA HIS A 192 -0.73 4.53 5.64
C HIS A 192 -2.03 3.78 5.33
N GLY A 193 -2.37 2.80 6.17
CA GLY A 193 -3.54 1.95 6.05
C GLY A 193 -3.38 0.75 5.10
N ASP A 194 -2.39 0.80 4.20
CA ASP A 194 -2.01 -0.28 3.27
C ASP A 194 -0.49 -0.31 3.06
N PHE A 195 0.30 -0.19 4.14
CA PHE A 195 1.76 -0.22 4.04
C PHE A 195 2.25 -1.66 3.82
N GLN A 196 2.78 -1.91 2.62
CA GLN A 196 3.24 -3.24 2.20
C GLN A 196 4.36 -3.13 1.15
N PRO A 197 5.14 -4.21 0.86
CA PRO A 197 6.20 -4.19 -0.16
C PRO A 197 5.74 -3.72 -1.55
N GLY A 198 4.49 -3.98 -1.92
CA GLY A 198 3.89 -3.55 -3.19
C GLY A 198 3.67 -2.04 -3.31
N ASN A 199 3.65 -1.31 -2.19
CA ASN A 199 3.43 0.13 -2.15
C ASN A 199 4.71 0.92 -1.82
N VAL A 200 5.87 0.24 -1.75
CA VAL A 200 7.17 0.86 -1.48
C VAL A 200 8.07 0.73 -2.70
N LEU A 201 8.56 1.87 -3.17
CA LEU A 201 9.45 1.96 -4.33
C LEU A 201 10.90 1.97 -3.87
N PHE A 202 11.72 1.17 -4.55
CA PHE A 202 13.17 1.10 -4.34
C PHE A 202 13.92 1.59 -5.58
N ASP A 203 15.15 2.08 -5.40
CA ASP A 203 16.04 2.37 -6.52
C ASP A 203 16.16 1.14 -7.44
N PRO A 204 16.21 1.33 -8.76
CA PRO A 204 16.51 0.24 -9.67
C PRO A 204 17.93 -0.28 -9.37
N PRO A 205 18.19 -1.58 -9.63
CA PRO A 205 19.56 -2.11 -9.51
C PRO A 205 20.50 -1.30 -10.40
N PRO A 206 21.77 -1.11 -9.98
CA PRO A 206 22.75 -0.39 -10.78
C PRO A 206 22.98 -1.11 -12.11
N GLU A 207 23.16 -0.34 -13.19
CA GLU A 207 23.46 -0.88 -14.52
C GLU A 207 24.78 -1.67 -14.55
N HIS A 208 25.67 -1.43 -13.59
CA HIS A 208 26.98 -2.09 -13.47
C HIS A 208 27.05 -2.92 -12.19
N PRO A 209 27.23 -4.25 -12.28
CA PRO A 209 27.25 -5.15 -11.13
C PRO A 209 28.41 -4.91 -10.13
N ALA A 210 29.41 -4.12 -10.50
CA ALA A 210 30.53 -3.77 -9.62
C ALA A 210 30.20 -2.69 -8.58
N ALA A 211 29.08 -1.96 -8.70
CA ALA A 211 28.62 -1.02 -7.69
C ALA A 211 27.74 -1.78 -6.70
N ALA A 212 28.24 -2.01 -5.47
CA ALA A 212 27.40 -2.48 -4.37
C ALA A 212 26.29 -1.47 -4.11
N ALA A 213 25.11 -1.67 -4.74
CA ALA A 213 23.98 -0.80 -4.53
C ALA A 213 23.41 -1.05 -3.15
N VAL A 214 23.52 -0.06 -2.28
CA VAL A 214 22.75 -0.04 -1.04
C VAL A 214 21.28 0.21 -1.44
N ALA A 215 20.42 -0.77 -1.21
CA ALA A 215 18.99 -0.62 -1.44
C ALA A 215 18.48 0.65 -0.72
N ARG A 216 17.73 1.49 -1.44
CA ARG A 216 17.19 2.74 -0.90
C ARG A 216 15.74 2.89 -1.32
N ILE A 217 14.89 3.29 -0.38
CA ILE A 217 13.50 3.64 -0.67
C ILE A 217 13.46 4.99 -1.38
N THR A 218 12.83 5.01 -2.55
CA THR A 218 12.62 6.22 -3.36
C THR A 218 11.26 6.84 -3.15
N GLY A 219 10.29 6.08 -2.64
CA GLY A 219 8.98 6.58 -2.28
C GLY A 219 8.01 5.54 -1.76
N VAL A 220 6.88 6.04 -1.26
CA VAL A 220 5.72 5.25 -0.82
C VAL A 220 4.50 5.77 -1.55
N VAL A 221 3.71 4.88 -2.12
CA VAL A 221 2.54 5.17 -2.97
C VAL A 221 1.27 4.52 -2.42
N ASP A 222 0.12 4.87 -3.00
CA ASP A 222 -1.22 4.40 -2.63
C ASP A 222 -1.66 4.78 -1.21
N TRP A 223 -1.90 6.07 -1.03
CA TRP A 223 -2.29 6.68 0.24
C TRP A 223 -3.82 6.74 0.45
N ALA A 224 -4.60 6.06 -0.41
CA ALA A 224 -6.07 6.11 -0.35
C ALA A 224 -6.68 5.52 0.93
N ALA A 225 -5.92 4.67 1.66
CA ALA A 225 -6.31 4.09 2.94
C ALA A 225 -5.80 4.87 4.16
N ALA A 226 -5.10 5.99 3.95
CA ALA A 226 -4.53 6.78 5.04
C ALA A 226 -5.56 7.19 6.08
N SER A 227 -5.19 7.08 7.36
CA SER A 227 -6.11 7.23 8.47
C SER A 227 -5.40 7.59 9.78
N TRP A 228 -6.16 7.70 10.86
CA TRP A 228 -5.65 7.89 12.21
C TRP A 228 -5.99 6.67 13.07
N GLY A 229 -5.00 6.04 13.67
CA GLY A 229 -5.22 4.82 14.44
C GLY A 229 -3.98 4.33 15.17
N PRO A 230 -4.02 3.11 15.74
CA PRO A 230 -2.86 2.49 16.36
C PRO A 230 -1.81 2.09 15.30
N ALA A 231 -0.54 2.37 15.58
CA ALA A 231 0.58 2.00 14.73
C ALA A 231 0.61 0.50 14.39
N ASP A 232 0.15 -0.32 15.32
CA ASP A 232 0.12 -1.78 15.23
C ASP A 232 -0.69 -2.28 14.02
N LEU A 233 -1.67 -1.52 13.51
CA LEU A 233 -2.43 -1.89 12.32
C LEU A 233 -1.54 -1.94 11.07
N ASP A 234 -0.75 -0.89 10.81
CA ASP A 234 0.17 -0.87 9.67
C ASP A 234 1.30 -1.89 9.86
N VAL A 235 1.78 -2.07 11.10
CA VAL A 235 2.79 -3.09 11.42
C VAL A 235 2.25 -4.49 11.13
N ALA A 236 1.04 -4.80 11.59
CA ALA A 236 0.39 -6.09 11.34
C ALA A 236 0.13 -6.31 9.86
N HIS A 237 -0.29 -5.26 9.13
CA HIS A 237 -0.55 -5.34 7.69
C HIS A 237 0.74 -5.65 6.92
N CYS A 238 1.81 -4.91 7.16
CA CYS A 238 3.10 -5.16 6.53
C CYS A 238 3.67 -6.54 6.90
N ALA A 239 3.60 -6.92 8.17
CA ALA A 239 4.06 -8.22 8.66
C ALA A 239 3.30 -9.38 7.99
N THR A 240 1.98 -9.26 7.86
CA THR A 240 1.16 -10.26 7.16
C THR A 240 1.58 -10.37 5.69
N ASN A 241 1.71 -9.24 4.96
CA ASN A 241 2.16 -9.26 3.58
C ASN A 241 3.55 -9.92 3.42
N LEU A 242 4.50 -9.61 4.32
CA LEU A 242 5.82 -10.25 4.33
C LEU A 242 5.74 -11.74 4.62
N ALA A 243 4.89 -12.16 5.55
CA ALA A 243 4.67 -13.57 5.86
C ALA A 243 4.09 -14.34 4.67
N LEU A 244 3.15 -13.75 3.97
CA LEU A 244 2.50 -14.37 2.81
C LEU A 244 3.42 -14.37 1.57
N LEU A 245 4.21 -13.33 1.35
CA LEU A 245 5.16 -13.23 0.23
C LEU A 245 6.41 -14.10 0.42
N HIS A 246 6.96 -14.15 1.63
CA HIS A 246 8.31 -14.66 1.90
C HIS A 246 8.37 -15.77 2.95
N GLY A 247 7.26 -16.06 3.62
CA GLY A 247 7.14 -17.05 4.69
C GLY A 247 6.97 -16.43 6.08
N PRO A 248 6.36 -17.17 7.03
CA PRO A 248 5.93 -16.67 8.34
C PRO A 248 7.02 -15.96 9.15
N ALA A 249 8.25 -16.48 9.11
CA ALA A 249 9.39 -15.91 9.84
C ALA A 249 9.66 -14.45 9.49
N TRP A 250 9.40 -14.03 8.25
CA TRP A 250 9.62 -12.64 7.84
C TRP A 250 8.59 -11.68 8.43
N GLY A 251 7.34 -12.13 8.57
CA GLY A 251 6.32 -11.36 9.27
C GLY A 251 6.67 -11.15 10.74
N LEU A 252 7.11 -12.20 11.44
CA LEU A 252 7.53 -12.11 12.84
C LEU A 252 8.71 -11.14 13.03
N ARG A 253 9.74 -11.26 12.20
CA ARG A 253 10.93 -10.39 12.21
C ARG A 253 10.61 -8.92 11.93
N PHE A 254 9.55 -8.63 11.16
CA PHE A 254 9.21 -7.25 10.84
C PHE A 254 8.77 -6.44 12.07
N THR A 255 8.03 -7.05 12.99
CA THR A 255 7.62 -6.41 14.25
C THR A 255 8.84 -6.00 15.09
N GLU A 256 9.84 -6.87 15.19
CA GLU A 256 11.11 -6.59 15.88
C GLU A 256 11.87 -5.45 15.16
N ALA A 257 12.02 -5.54 13.84
CA ALA A 257 12.69 -4.52 13.06
C ALA A 257 12.01 -3.13 13.17
N TYR A 258 10.68 -3.10 13.30
CA TYR A 258 9.95 -1.85 13.53
C TYR A 258 10.26 -1.26 14.91
N GLN A 259 10.39 -2.06 15.97
CA GLN A 259 10.81 -1.61 17.30
C GLN A 259 12.25 -1.09 17.27
N ASP A 260 13.16 -1.82 16.62
CA ASP A 260 14.57 -1.41 16.44
C ASP A 260 14.69 -0.09 15.66
N ALA A 261 13.76 0.19 14.76
CA ALA A 261 13.66 1.46 14.04
C ALA A 261 13.09 2.62 14.90
N GLY A 262 12.80 2.38 16.18
CA GLY A 262 12.22 3.37 17.10
C GLY A 262 10.69 3.42 17.06
N GLY A 263 10.04 2.50 16.38
CA GLY A 263 8.60 2.34 16.39
C GLY A 263 8.09 1.91 17.77
N ARG A 264 6.85 2.26 18.07
CA ARG A 264 6.23 1.98 19.39
C ARG A 264 4.92 1.23 19.20
N PRO A 265 4.94 -0.11 19.16
CA PRO A 265 3.73 -0.93 19.21
C PRO A 265 3.10 -0.87 20.61
N ALA A 266 1.92 -1.45 20.78
CA ALA A 266 1.28 -1.60 22.08
C ALA A 266 2.21 -2.29 23.09
N ALA A 267 2.23 -1.79 24.34
CA ALA A 267 3.20 -2.25 25.35
C ALA A 267 2.82 -3.64 25.90
N ALA A 268 1.54 -3.89 26.16
CA ALA A 268 1.07 -5.17 26.68
C ALA A 268 0.98 -6.22 25.53
N ALA A 269 1.38 -7.46 25.84
CA ALA A 269 1.44 -8.52 24.85
C ALA A 269 0.05 -8.89 24.29
N ASP A 270 -0.97 -8.91 25.14
CA ASP A 270 -2.36 -9.19 24.75
C ASP A 270 -2.96 -8.07 23.88
N GLU A 271 -2.59 -6.80 24.14
CA GLU A 271 -2.95 -5.68 23.30
C GLU A 271 -2.26 -5.76 21.92
N ARG A 272 -0.96 -6.11 21.87
CA ARG A 272 -0.23 -6.34 20.62
C ARG A 272 -0.87 -7.47 19.83
N LEU A 273 -1.15 -8.60 20.46
CA LEU A 273 -1.78 -9.75 19.82
C LEU A 273 -3.13 -9.36 19.19
N TYR A 274 -3.96 -8.60 19.92
CA TYR A 274 -5.23 -8.10 19.39
C TYR A 274 -5.06 -7.41 18.03
N TRP A 275 -4.06 -6.54 17.90
CA TRP A 275 -3.81 -5.82 16.65
C TRP A 275 -3.14 -6.70 15.59
N GLN A 276 -2.19 -7.55 15.98
CA GLN A 276 -1.44 -8.42 15.08
C GLN A 276 -2.34 -9.42 14.34
N VAL A 277 -3.32 -10.03 15.01
CA VAL A 277 -4.19 -11.03 14.39
C VAL A 277 -5.25 -10.41 13.45
N ARG A 278 -5.51 -9.11 13.55
CA ARG A 278 -6.53 -8.47 12.71
C ARG A 278 -6.19 -8.52 11.23
N SER A 279 -4.94 -8.34 10.87
CA SER A 279 -4.55 -8.35 9.46
C SER A 279 -4.63 -9.76 8.85
N PRO A 280 -4.01 -10.82 9.40
CA PRO A 280 -4.19 -12.16 8.84
C PRO A 280 -5.66 -12.61 8.81
N LEU A 281 -6.49 -12.24 9.80
CA LEU A 281 -7.92 -12.55 9.76
C LEU A 281 -8.64 -11.81 8.62
N ALA A 282 -8.28 -10.55 8.31
CA ALA A 282 -8.83 -9.83 7.17
C ALA A 282 -8.39 -10.45 5.83
N PHE A 283 -7.13 -10.87 5.72
CA PHE A 283 -6.63 -11.54 4.51
C PHE A 283 -7.34 -12.86 4.20
N SER A 284 -7.96 -13.51 5.20
CA SER A 284 -8.67 -14.77 5.00
C SER A 284 -9.79 -14.69 3.95
N GLU A 285 -10.43 -13.54 3.81
CA GLU A 285 -11.46 -13.29 2.81
C GLU A 285 -10.88 -12.98 1.41
N GLU A 286 -9.62 -12.55 1.34
CA GLU A 286 -9.01 -11.98 0.13
C GLU A 286 -7.91 -12.85 -0.48
N VAL A 287 -7.61 -14.02 0.09
CA VAL A 287 -6.47 -14.89 -0.30
C VAL A 287 -6.43 -15.12 -1.81
N GLN A 288 -7.56 -15.43 -2.44
CA GLN A 288 -7.62 -15.70 -3.87
C GLN A 288 -7.21 -14.46 -4.69
N TRP A 289 -7.72 -13.30 -4.33
CA TRP A 289 -7.42 -12.05 -5.02
C TRP A 289 -5.96 -11.65 -4.84
N VAL A 290 -5.44 -11.75 -3.63
CA VAL A 290 -4.04 -11.45 -3.30
C VAL A 290 -3.10 -12.37 -4.06
N ALA A 291 -3.34 -13.69 -4.04
CA ALA A 291 -2.56 -14.67 -4.78
C ALA A 291 -2.57 -14.39 -6.30
N GLN A 292 -3.73 -14.02 -6.87
CA GLN A 292 -3.84 -13.65 -8.28
C GLN A 292 -3.00 -12.42 -8.61
N SER A 293 -3.08 -11.38 -7.78
CA SER A 293 -2.34 -10.12 -7.96
C SER A 293 -0.82 -10.35 -7.93
N TRP A 294 -0.32 -11.16 -6.98
CA TRP A 294 1.09 -11.46 -6.89
C TRP A 294 1.60 -12.35 -8.03
N ARG A 295 0.79 -13.31 -8.49
CA ARG A 295 1.14 -14.09 -9.70
C ARG A 295 1.25 -13.20 -10.94
N ALA A 296 0.33 -12.25 -11.09
CA ALA A 296 0.40 -11.27 -12.17
C ALA A 296 1.64 -10.37 -12.07
N ALA A 297 2.12 -10.13 -10.85
CA ALA A 297 3.37 -9.40 -10.56
C ALA A 297 4.64 -10.26 -10.63
N GLY A 298 4.55 -11.53 -11.10
CA GLY A 298 5.70 -12.41 -11.34
C GLY A 298 5.97 -13.46 -10.26
N ARG A 299 5.23 -13.47 -9.13
CA ARG A 299 5.35 -14.48 -8.07
C ARG A 299 4.47 -15.70 -8.40
N THR A 300 4.79 -16.39 -9.49
CA THR A 300 3.95 -17.47 -10.05
C THR A 300 3.78 -18.68 -9.13
N GLU A 301 4.69 -18.88 -8.18
CA GLU A 301 4.66 -19.93 -7.17
C GLU A 301 3.62 -19.67 -6.05
N LEU A 302 3.15 -18.44 -5.89
CA LEU A 302 2.17 -18.07 -4.89
C LEU A 302 0.75 -18.42 -5.36
N THR A 303 0.45 -19.71 -5.40
CA THR A 303 -0.91 -20.20 -5.64
C THR A 303 -1.83 -19.83 -4.47
N THR A 304 -3.16 -19.84 -4.66
CA THR A 304 -4.12 -19.64 -3.57
C THR A 304 -3.82 -20.55 -2.38
N GLN A 305 -3.61 -21.85 -2.64
CA GLN A 305 -3.27 -22.82 -1.61
C GLN A 305 -1.94 -22.50 -0.88
N ALA A 306 -0.90 -22.05 -1.61
CA ALA A 306 0.35 -21.68 -0.98
C ALA A 306 0.20 -20.46 -0.07
N VAL A 307 -0.63 -19.49 -0.45
CA VAL A 307 -0.92 -18.31 0.37
C VAL A 307 -1.76 -18.69 1.58
N GLU A 308 -2.77 -19.55 1.44
CA GLU A 308 -3.56 -20.09 2.55
C GLU A 308 -2.69 -20.82 3.59
N GLN A 309 -1.78 -21.69 3.14
CA GLN A 309 -0.85 -22.39 4.01
C GLN A 309 0.09 -21.45 4.77
N ARG A 310 0.59 -20.41 4.10
CA ARG A 310 1.42 -19.39 4.75
C ARG A 310 0.64 -18.54 5.74
N LEU A 311 -0.62 -18.23 5.43
CA LEU A 311 -1.51 -17.47 6.29
C LEU A 311 -1.81 -18.26 7.58
N ASP A 312 -2.17 -19.54 7.46
CA ASP A 312 -2.39 -20.42 8.59
C ASP A 312 -1.13 -20.56 9.45
N ALA A 313 0.02 -20.88 8.85
CA ALA A 313 1.28 -21.01 9.57
C ALA A 313 1.70 -19.70 10.27
N TYR A 314 1.44 -18.53 9.67
CA TYR A 314 1.73 -17.24 10.29
C TYR A 314 0.80 -16.96 11.47
N LEU A 315 -0.52 -17.16 11.30
CA LEU A 315 -1.49 -16.98 12.37
C LEU A 315 -1.20 -17.91 13.57
N THR A 316 -0.94 -19.17 13.31
CA THR A 316 -0.55 -20.15 14.34
C THR A 316 0.71 -19.70 15.08
N SER A 317 1.74 -19.22 14.35
CA SER A 317 2.96 -18.71 14.98
C SER A 317 2.71 -17.49 15.87
N LEU A 318 1.75 -16.63 15.53
CA LEU A 318 1.36 -15.49 16.38
C LEU A 318 0.65 -15.97 17.66
N MET A 319 -0.16 -17.02 17.57
CA MET A 319 -0.89 -17.55 18.71
C MET A 319 0.00 -18.35 19.67
N ASP A 320 1.07 -18.99 19.16
CA ASP A 320 2.04 -19.76 19.93
C ASP A 320 3.14 -18.90 20.57
N ALA A 321 3.26 -17.63 20.16
CA ALA A 321 4.29 -16.75 20.69
C ALA A 321 4.10 -16.55 22.20
N PRO A 322 5.16 -16.73 23.02
CA PRO A 322 5.06 -16.47 24.46
C PRO A 322 4.73 -14.98 24.67
N GLY A 323 3.71 -14.74 25.48
CA GLY A 323 3.17 -13.41 25.80
C GLY A 323 4.13 -12.48 26.55
#